data_10c488281bb0ddda723aeeba01776a83
#
_entry.id   10c488281bb0ddda723aeeba01776a83
#
_cell.length_a   1.000
_cell.length_b   1.000
_cell.length_c   1.000
_cell.angle_alpha   90.00
_cell.angle_beta   90.00
_cell.angle_gamma   90.00
#
_symmetry.space_group_name_H-M   'P 1'
#
loop_
_entity.id
_entity.type
_entity.pdbx_description
1 polymer ?
#
loop_
_entity_poly.entity_id
_entity_poly.type
_entity_poly.pdbx_seq_one_letter_code
_entity_poly.pdbx_strand_id
1 'polypeptide(L)' 'MVHRKTKDRIEYFVACVMEFAKAFDLDADQSFDYLDKYRGMDFLVKCYEAEHTVSFPDAVSDLQKVCRRNGGRL' A
#
# COMPACT_ATOMS: atom_id res chain seq x y z
N MET A 1 18.93 -15.99 4.54
CA MET A 1 18.48 -15.15 5.66
C MET A 1 18.00 -13.81 5.11
N VAL A 2 16.83 -13.36 5.52
CA VAL A 2 16.27 -12.08 5.07
C VAL A 2 17.03 -10.94 5.70
N HIS A 3 17.50 -9.99 4.90
CA HIS A 3 18.18 -8.80 5.40
C HIS A 3 17.18 -7.93 6.18
N ARG A 4 17.65 -7.30 7.27
CA ARG A 4 16.78 -6.48 8.14
C ARG A 4 15.97 -5.43 7.37
N LYS A 5 16.60 -4.71 6.44
CA LYS A 5 15.91 -3.69 5.62
C LYS A 5 14.82 -4.30 4.76
N THR A 6 15.07 -5.48 4.19
CA THR A 6 14.06 -6.19 3.39
C THR A 6 12.87 -6.59 4.24
N LYS A 7 13.13 -7.09 5.46
CA LYS A 7 12.07 -7.45 6.40
C LYS A 7 11.22 -6.23 6.77
N ASP A 8 11.85 -5.09 7.08
CA ASP A 8 11.15 -3.86 7.44
C ASP A 8 10.25 -3.38 6.28
N ARG A 9 10.72 -3.46 5.05
CA ARG A 9 9.94 -3.08 3.87
C ARG A 9 8.73 -4.00 3.69
N ILE A 10 8.93 -5.31 3.81
CA ILE A 10 7.84 -6.29 3.67
C ILE A 10 6.77 -6.03 4.75
N GLU A 11 7.19 -5.83 5.99
CA GLU A 11 6.26 -5.54 7.09
C GLU A 11 5.47 -4.27 6.82
N TYR A 12 6.12 -3.23 6.30
CA TYR A 12 5.45 -1.99 5.94
C TYR A 12 4.42 -2.19 4.84
N PHE A 13 4.78 -2.93 3.78
CA PHE A 13 3.86 -3.19 2.67
C PHE A 13 2.63 -3.96 3.14
N VAL A 14 2.83 -4.99 3.96
CA VAL A 14 1.71 -5.74 4.56
C VAL A 14 0.83 -4.83 5.39
N ALA A 15 1.44 -3.98 6.22
CA ALA A 15 0.68 -3.03 7.05
C ALA A 15 -0.15 -2.07 6.18
N CYS A 16 0.40 -1.58 5.07
CA CYS A 16 -0.34 -0.71 4.15
C CYS A 16 -1.53 -1.43 3.51
N VAL A 17 -1.34 -2.69 3.09
CA VAL A 17 -2.43 -3.50 2.53
C VAL A 17 -3.55 -3.65 3.55
N MET A 18 -3.20 -3.94 4.80
CA MET A 18 -4.18 -4.12 5.87
C MET A 18 -4.89 -2.81 6.24
N GLU A 19 -4.15 -1.70 6.28
CA GLU A 19 -4.75 -0.39 6.59
C GLU A 19 -5.67 0.09 5.46
N PHE A 20 -5.28 -0.16 4.21
CA PHE A 20 -6.14 0.13 3.06
C PHE A 20 -7.42 -0.72 3.11
N ALA A 21 -7.29 -2.01 3.47
CA ALA A 21 -8.43 -2.90 3.64
C ALA A 21 -9.42 -2.36 4.66
N LYS A 22 -8.93 -1.91 5.81
CA LYS A 22 -9.79 -1.33 6.86
C LYS A 22 -10.49 -0.06 6.36
N ALA A 23 -9.76 0.80 5.66
CA ALA A 23 -10.30 2.08 5.20
C ALA A 23 -11.43 1.91 4.20
N PHE A 24 -11.40 0.85 3.40
CA PHE A 24 -12.38 0.63 2.32
C PHE A 24 -13.24 -0.61 2.53
N ASP A 25 -13.22 -1.17 3.74
CA ASP A 25 -14.04 -2.32 4.13
C ASP A 25 -13.82 -3.52 3.20
N LEU A 26 -12.55 -3.84 2.96
CA LEU A 26 -12.12 -4.97 2.14
C LEU A 26 -11.45 -6.01 3.02
N ASP A 27 -11.43 -7.28 2.58
CA ASP A 27 -10.53 -8.24 3.21
C ASP A 27 -9.10 -8.04 2.66
N ALA A 28 -8.13 -8.73 3.25
CA ALA A 28 -6.72 -8.56 2.89
C ALA A 28 -6.46 -8.91 1.42
N ASP A 29 -7.06 -9.99 0.93
CA ASP A 29 -6.89 -10.43 -0.45
C ASP A 29 -7.47 -9.44 -1.43
N GLN A 30 -8.67 -8.93 -1.16
CA GLN A 30 -9.30 -7.91 -2.00
C GLN A 30 -8.46 -6.63 -2.05
N SER A 31 -7.95 -6.22 -0.89
CA SER A 31 -7.10 -5.02 -0.80
C SER A 31 -5.82 -5.19 -1.62
N PHE A 32 -5.13 -6.31 -1.43
CA PHE A 32 -3.89 -6.57 -2.18
C PHE A 32 -4.16 -6.62 -3.68
N ASP A 33 -5.19 -7.33 -4.11
CA ASP A 33 -5.54 -7.45 -5.53
C ASP A 33 -5.84 -6.08 -6.14
N TYR A 34 -6.59 -5.25 -5.42
CA TYR A 34 -6.92 -3.90 -5.88
C TYR A 34 -5.65 -3.04 -6.01
N LEU A 35 -4.81 -3.03 -4.98
CA LEU A 35 -3.57 -2.24 -4.98
C LEU A 35 -2.62 -2.72 -6.07
N ASP A 36 -2.51 -4.03 -6.27
CA ASP A 36 -1.66 -4.58 -7.31
C ASP A 36 -2.16 -4.20 -8.71
N LYS A 37 -3.45 -4.36 -8.94
CA LYS A 37 -4.07 -4.09 -10.25
C LYS A 37 -3.93 -2.63 -10.66
N TYR A 38 -4.07 -1.71 -9.73
CA TYR A 38 -4.09 -0.27 -10.02
C TYR A 38 -2.80 0.44 -9.61
N ARG A 39 -1.70 -0.28 -9.56
CA ARG A 39 -0.35 0.25 -9.36
C ARG A 39 -0.04 0.77 -7.95
N GLY A 40 -0.90 0.49 -6.98
CA GLY A 40 -0.66 0.90 -5.60
C GLY A 40 0.56 0.21 -4.99
N MET A 41 0.72 -1.09 -5.22
CA MET A 41 1.88 -1.83 -4.71
C MET A 41 3.17 -1.35 -5.37
N ASP A 42 3.13 -1.09 -6.68
CA ASP A 42 4.27 -0.54 -7.42
C ASP A 42 4.71 0.81 -6.85
N PHE A 43 3.74 1.67 -6.53
CA PHE A 43 3.99 2.96 -5.89
C PHE A 43 4.68 2.78 -4.52
N LEU A 44 4.19 1.87 -3.69
CA LEU A 44 4.80 1.62 -2.37
C LEU A 44 6.25 1.17 -2.49
N VAL A 45 6.54 0.29 -3.44
CA VAL A 45 7.91 -0.20 -3.66
C VAL A 45 8.81 0.94 -4.10
N LYS A 46 8.37 1.73 -5.05
CA LYS A 46 9.17 2.84 -5.61
C LYS A 46 9.33 4.00 -4.64
N CYS A 47 8.31 4.29 -3.84
CA CYS A 47 8.28 5.46 -2.98
C CYS A 47 8.43 5.10 -1.49
N TYR A 48 8.94 3.93 -1.17
CA TYR A 48 9.07 3.45 0.20
C TYR A 48 9.76 4.48 1.11
N GLU A 49 10.87 5.06 0.66
CA GLU A 49 11.66 5.99 1.48
C GLU A 49 10.83 7.20 1.94
N ALA A 50 9.96 7.69 1.08
CA ALA A 50 9.07 8.81 1.42
C ALA A 50 7.83 8.34 2.19
N GLU A 51 7.19 7.26 1.72
CA GLU A 51 5.90 6.83 2.25
C GLU A 51 5.98 6.25 3.66
N HIS A 52 7.08 5.58 4.01
CA HIS A 52 7.19 5.00 5.35
C HIS A 52 7.37 6.07 6.45
N THR A 53 7.59 7.33 6.09
CA THR A 53 7.72 8.44 7.04
C THR A 53 6.39 9.14 7.34
N VAL A 54 5.35 8.90 6.54
CA VAL A 54 4.03 9.49 6.77
C VAL A 54 3.15 8.55 7.59
N SER A 55 2.06 9.07 8.13
CA SER A 55 1.11 8.24 8.88
C SER A 55 0.41 7.25 7.97
N PHE A 56 -0.15 6.16 8.53
CA PHE A 56 -0.94 5.23 7.73
C PHE A 56 -2.15 5.88 7.07
N PRO A 57 -2.93 6.77 7.73
CA PRO A 57 -3.99 7.48 7.00
C PRO A 57 -3.49 8.26 5.79
N ASP A 58 -2.34 8.89 5.89
CA ASP A 58 -1.75 9.62 4.76
C ASP A 58 -1.28 8.66 3.66
N ALA A 59 -0.67 7.54 4.04
CA ALA A 59 -0.26 6.51 3.06
C ALA A 59 -1.46 5.94 2.33
N VAL A 60 -2.56 5.65 3.04
CA VAL A 60 -3.81 5.18 2.44
C VAL A 60 -4.37 6.20 1.47
N SER A 61 -4.36 7.48 1.84
CA SER A 61 -4.81 8.57 0.96
C SER A 61 -3.97 8.62 -0.32
N ASP A 62 -2.65 8.51 -0.20
CA ASP A 62 -1.75 8.50 -1.35
C ASP A 62 -2.02 7.30 -2.26
N LEU A 63 -2.21 6.12 -1.67
CA LEU A 63 -2.56 4.90 -2.41
C LEU A 63 -3.87 5.06 -3.16
N GLN A 64 -4.88 5.65 -2.52
CA GLN A 64 -6.17 5.92 -3.17
C GLN A 64 -5.98 6.79 -4.42
N LYS A 65 -5.20 7.84 -4.30
CA LYS A 65 -4.93 8.76 -5.43
C LYS A 65 -4.20 8.05 -6.57
N VAL A 66 -3.19 7.25 -6.26
CA VAL A 66 -2.44 6.48 -7.26
C VAL A 66 -3.35 5.50 -7.98
N CYS A 67 -4.16 4.75 -7.22
CA CYS A 67 -5.07 3.77 -7.81
C CYS A 67 -6.11 4.44 -8.71
N ARG A 68 -6.66 5.57 -8.29
CA ARG A 68 -7.63 6.32 -9.12
C ARG A 68 -7.02 6.79 -10.42
N ARG A 69 -5.78 7.25 -10.41
CA ARG A 69 -5.07 7.67 -11.64
C ARG A 69 -4.84 6.51 -12.59
N ASN A 70 -4.87 5.29 -12.10
CA ASN A 70 -4.65 4.08 -12.89
C ASN A 70 -5.93 3.29 -13.15
N GLY A 71 -7.09 3.92 -12.97
CA GLY A 71 -8.38 3.32 -13.32
C GLY A 71 -9.17 2.73 -12.15
N GLY A 72 -8.66 2.82 -10.94
CA GLY A 72 -9.38 2.38 -9.75
C GLY A 72 -10.52 3.30 -9.38
N ARG A 73 -11.49 2.79 -8.63
CA ARG A 73 -12.72 3.52 -8.29
C ARG A 73 -12.91 3.77 -6.79
N LEU A 74 -12.09 3.16 -5.96
CA LEU A 74 -12.18 3.35 -4.50
C LEU A 74 -11.66 4.70 -4.05
#